data_6ec992069c59c188856eeecb82cb7574
#
_entry.id   6ec992069c59c188856eeecb82cb7574
#
_cell.length_a   1.000
_cell.length_b   1.000
_cell.length_c   1.000
_cell.angle_alpha   90.00
_cell.angle_beta   90.00
_cell.angle_gamma   90.00
#
_symmetry.space_group_name_H-M   'P 1'
#
loop_
_entity.id
_entity.type
_entity.pdbx_description
1 polymer ?
#
loop_
_entity_poly.entity_id
_entity_poly.type
_entity_poly.pdbx_seq_one_letter_code
_entity_poly.pdbx_strand_id
1 'polypeptide(L)'
;TFSYSDLSLPEKAVAGEKISVKVKVTNTGKVEGDEVVQLYLTDEKATTPRPVRQLEGFSRISLKPGESKIVEFSLEPRQFSIINKKNKRVIEPGYFSITVGGKQPGFSGYLDPQFTNVVSGRIRLTGKEVAFAN
;
A
#
# COMPACT_ATOMS: atom_id res chain seq x y z
N THR A 1 -10.71 -12.71 12.82
CA THR A 1 -9.48 -12.99 12.09
C THR A 1 -9.71 -12.83 10.60
N PHE A 2 -8.77 -12.19 9.92
CA PHE A 2 -8.89 -11.92 8.49
C PHE A 2 -7.63 -12.37 7.77
N SER A 3 -7.79 -12.84 6.54
CA SER A 3 -6.64 -13.15 5.70
C SER A 3 -6.68 -12.28 4.45
N TYR A 4 -5.50 -11.97 3.95
CA TYR A 4 -5.31 -11.16 2.77
C TYR A 4 -4.66 -12.00 1.69
N SER A 5 -5.15 -11.88 0.47
CA SER A 5 -4.63 -12.66 -0.65
C SER A 5 -4.87 -11.95 -1.96
N ASP A 6 -4.30 -12.51 -3.03
CA ASP A 6 -4.56 -12.05 -4.39
C ASP A 6 -4.32 -10.56 -4.58
N LEU A 7 -3.19 -10.09 -4.05
CA LEU A 7 -2.79 -8.69 -4.28
C LEU A 7 -2.51 -8.50 -5.76
N SER A 8 -3.20 -7.54 -6.34
CA SER A 8 -3.09 -7.24 -7.76
C SER A 8 -2.67 -5.79 -7.94
N LEU A 9 -1.56 -5.59 -8.62
CA LEU A 9 -1.08 -4.26 -8.97
C LEU A 9 -0.23 -4.39 -10.24
N PRO A 10 -0.07 -3.32 -11.01
CA PRO A 10 0.77 -3.40 -12.20
C PRO A 10 2.23 -3.60 -11.79
N GLU A 11 2.93 -4.40 -12.57
CA GLU A 11 4.36 -4.63 -12.33
C GLU A 11 5.17 -3.39 -12.65
N LYS A 12 4.74 -2.66 -13.67
CA LYS A 12 5.36 -1.41 -14.09
C LYS A 12 4.29 -0.39 -14.44
N ALA A 13 4.61 0.88 -14.26
CA ALA A 13 3.77 1.98 -14.70
C ALA A 13 4.66 3.17 -14.98
N VAL A 14 4.15 4.13 -15.73
CA VAL A 14 4.90 5.34 -16.00
C VAL A 14 4.67 6.33 -14.85
N ALA A 15 5.74 6.96 -14.39
CA ALA A 15 5.62 7.96 -13.34
C ALA A 15 4.62 9.03 -13.77
N GLY A 16 3.67 9.34 -12.90
CA GLY A 16 2.62 10.29 -13.20
C GLY A 16 1.27 9.66 -13.51
N GLU A 17 1.21 8.32 -13.63
CA GLU A 17 -0.04 7.62 -13.85
C GLU A 17 -0.73 7.27 -12.54
N LYS A 18 -2.05 7.22 -12.61
CA LYS A 18 -2.85 6.71 -11.50
C LYS A 18 -2.72 5.18 -11.47
N ILE A 19 -2.61 4.62 -10.27
CA ILE A 19 -2.36 3.19 -10.10
C ILE A 19 -3.45 2.56 -9.26
N SER A 20 -3.99 1.43 -9.73
CA SER A 20 -5.02 0.69 -9.04
C SER A 20 -4.41 -0.52 -8.36
N VAL A 21 -4.72 -0.71 -7.08
CA VAL A 21 -4.26 -1.85 -6.28
C VAL A 21 -5.49 -2.55 -5.74
N LYS A 22 -5.55 -3.86 -5.89
CA LYS A 22 -6.67 -4.67 -5.40
C LYS A 22 -6.16 -5.78 -4.50
N VAL A 23 -6.97 -6.12 -3.51
CA VAL A 23 -6.63 -7.21 -2.59
C VAL A 23 -7.92 -7.91 -2.19
N LYS A 24 -7.83 -9.22 -1.95
CA LYS A 24 -8.95 -10.00 -1.46
C LYS A 24 -8.80 -10.17 0.04
N VAL A 25 -9.85 -9.81 0.78
CA VAL A 25 -9.88 -9.94 2.23
C VAL A 25 -10.96 -10.96 2.58
N THR A 26 -10.62 -11.92 3.42
CA THR A 26 -11.54 -12.99 3.84
C THR A 26 -11.61 -13.02 5.36
N ASN A 27 -12.82 -13.11 5.89
CA ASN A 27 -13.01 -13.33 7.31
C ASN A 27 -12.85 -14.83 7.59
N THR A 28 -11.76 -15.20 8.21
CA THR A 28 -11.47 -16.60 8.53
C THR A 28 -11.89 -16.95 9.96
N GLY A 29 -12.50 -16.00 10.66
CA GLY A 29 -12.99 -16.23 12.01
C GLY A 29 -14.35 -16.86 12.03
N LYS A 30 -14.89 -16.98 13.23
CA LYS A 30 -16.18 -17.65 13.44
C LYS A 30 -17.32 -16.66 13.68
N VAL A 31 -17.03 -15.39 13.77
CA VAL A 31 -18.02 -14.34 13.98
C VAL A 31 -17.84 -13.24 12.97
N GLU A 32 -18.92 -12.51 12.71
CA GLU A 32 -18.86 -11.35 11.87
C GLU A 32 -17.95 -10.31 12.51
N GLY A 33 -17.18 -9.60 11.70
CA GLY A 33 -16.30 -8.57 12.21
C GLY A 33 -16.00 -7.51 11.19
N ASP A 34 -15.47 -6.41 11.71
CA ASP A 34 -15.02 -5.29 10.90
C ASP A 34 -13.50 -5.34 10.79
N GLU A 35 -13.00 -4.90 9.65
CA GLU A 35 -11.58 -4.80 9.42
C GLU A 35 -11.28 -3.44 8.79
N VAL A 36 -10.18 -2.84 9.22
CA VAL A 36 -9.66 -1.65 8.57
C VAL A 36 -8.49 -2.10 7.72
N VAL A 37 -8.71 -2.09 6.41
CA VAL A 37 -7.70 -2.51 5.44
C VAL A 37 -6.81 -1.31 5.16
N GLN A 38 -5.52 -1.44 5.41
CA GLN A 38 -4.56 -0.33 5.27
C GLN A 38 -3.57 -0.63 4.17
N LEU A 39 -3.27 0.39 3.38
CA LEU A 39 -2.26 0.30 2.33
C LEU A 39 -1.11 1.21 2.68
N TYR A 40 0.08 0.65 2.71
CA TYR A 40 1.32 1.39 2.97
C TYR A 40 2.19 1.40 1.73
N LEU A 41 2.81 2.54 1.48
CA LEU A 41 3.67 2.75 0.32
C LEU A 41 5.06 3.14 0.81
N THR A 42 6.08 2.51 0.25
CA THR A 42 7.47 2.80 0.57
C THR A 42 8.25 3.06 -0.71
N ASP A 43 8.92 4.21 -0.79
CA ASP A 43 9.81 4.53 -1.89
C ASP A 43 11.17 3.91 -1.58
N GLU A 44 11.55 2.89 -2.34
CA GLU A 44 12.79 2.15 -2.09
C GLU A 44 14.04 2.93 -2.47
N LYS A 45 13.87 3.99 -3.27
CA LYS A 45 14.98 4.83 -3.72
C LYS A 45 14.88 6.25 -3.24
N ALA A 46 14.20 6.47 -2.11
CA ALA A 46 14.08 7.82 -1.60
C ALA A 46 15.45 8.45 -1.39
N THR A 47 15.55 9.72 -1.69
CA THR A 47 16.81 10.46 -1.51
C THR A 47 17.11 10.71 -0.03
N THR A 48 16.19 10.35 0.84
CA THR A 48 16.44 10.41 2.28
C THR A 48 17.30 9.24 2.71
N PRO A 49 17.96 9.32 3.88
CA PRO A 49 18.83 8.21 4.32
C PRO A 49 18.14 6.88 4.49
N ARG A 50 16.83 6.88 4.64
CA ARG A 50 16.06 5.64 4.73
C ARG A 50 14.73 5.80 4.05
N PRO A 51 14.20 4.69 3.48
CA PRO A 51 12.85 4.72 2.95
C PRO A 51 11.85 5.06 4.06
N VAL A 52 10.84 5.84 3.71
CA VAL A 52 9.78 6.18 4.63
C VAL A 52 8.54 5.40 4.22
N ARG A 53 7.99 4.66 5.17
CA ARG A 53 6.76 3.90 4.95
C ARG A 53 5.60 4.78 5.37
N GLN A 54 4.67 5.00 4.46
CA GLN A 54 3.55 5.89 4.70
C GLN A 54 2.23 5.20 4.45
N LEU A 55 1.25 5.50 5.30
CA LEU A 55 -0.11 5.05 5.09
C LEU A 55 -0.74 5.91 3.99
N GLU A 56 -1.07 5.27 2.87
CA GLU A 56 -1.59 5.99 1.72
C GLU A 56 -3.04 5.64 1.38
N GLY A 57 -3.61 4.70 2.09
CA GLY A 57 -5.01 4.38 1.88
C GLY A 57 -5.55 3.51 2.97
N PHE A 58 -6.85 3.59 3.20
CA PHE A 58 -7.50 2.68 4.12
C PHE A 58 -8.95 2.52 3.71
N SER A 59 -9.53 1.39 4.08
CA SER A 59 -10.93 1.09 3.80
C SER A 59 -11.47 0.24 4.94
N ARG A 60 -12.60 0.62 5.48
CA ARG A 60 -13.25 -0.15 6.52
C ARG A 60 -14.29 -1.05 5.90
N ILE A 61 -14.23 -2.33 6.21
CA ILE A 61 -15.16 -3.32 5.66
C ILE A 61 -15.71 -4.18 6.78
N SER A 62 -16.87 -4.77 6.52
CA SER A 62 -17.53 -5.69 7.44
C SER A 62 -17.75 -6.98 6.72
N LEU A 63 -17.34 -8.10 7.32
CA LEU A 63 -17.45 -9.41 6.68
C LEU A 63 -18.04 -10.42 7.65
N LYS A 64 -18.93 -11.27 7.14
CA LYS A 64 -19.44 -12.41 7.87
C LYS A 64 -18.40 -13.53 7.81
N PRO A 65 -18.52 -14.55 8.71
CA PRO A 65 -17.59 -15.67 8.67
C PRO A 65 -17.58 -16.30 7.28
N GLY A 66 -16.38 -16.52 6.76
CA GLY A 66 -16.19 -17.11 5.44
C GLY A 66 -16.41 -16.17 4.27
N GLU A 67 -16.87 -14.96 4.53
CA GLU A 67 -17.13 -14.00 3.46
C GLU A 67 -15.84 -13.35 3.00
N SER A 68 -15.75 -13.10 1.69
CA SER A 68 -14.60 -12.41 1.09
C SER A 68 -15.06 -11.16 0.35
N LYS A 69 -14.18 -10.19 0.26
CA LYS A 69 -14.45 -8.98 -0.49
C LYS A 69 -13.16 -8.50 -1.16
N ILE A 70 -13.30 -7.99 -2.38
CA ILE A 70 -12.19 -7.36 -3.08
C ILE A 70 -12.19 -5.87 -2.70
N VAL A 71 -11.06 -5.42 -2.17
CA VAL A 71 -10.89 -4.02 -1.80
C VAL A 71 -9.96 -3.39 -2.82
N GLU A 72 -10.37 -2.27 -3.38
CA GLU A 72 -9.59 -1.57 -4.39
C GLU A 72 -9.14 -0.23 -3.86
N PHE A 73 -7.87 0.09 -4.07
CA PHE A 73 -7.30 1.39 -3.76
C PHE A 73 -6.85 2.03 -5.07
N SER A 74 -7.15 3.32 -5.22
CA SER A 74 -6.68 4.08 -6.37
C SER A 74 -5.65 5.07 -5.86
N LEU A 75 -4.40 4.89 -6.29
CA LEU A 75 -3.31 5.73 -5.86
C LEU A 75 -3.06 6.83 -6.89
N GLU A 76 -3.16 8.06 -6.43
CA GLU A 76 -2.92 9.22 -7.28
C GLU A 76 -1.42 9.43 -7.47
N PRO A 77 -1.01 10.03 -8.59
CA PRO A 77 0.43 10.26 -8.82
C PRO A 77 1.11 10.98 -7.65
N ARG A 78 0.45 11.94 -7.06
CA ARG A 78 1.04 12.72 -5.96
C ARG A 78 1.42 11.85 -4.77
N GLN A 79 0.76 10.71 -4.58
CA GLN A 79 1.07 9.83 -3.46
C GLN A 79 2.43 9.15 -3.61
N PHE A 80 2.98 9.12 -4.82
CA PHE A 80 4.32 8.58 -5.07
C PHE A 80 5.39 9.65 -5.01
N SER A 81 5.03 10.89 -4.68
CA SER A 81 5.95 12.01 -4.73
C SER A 81 6.71 12.21 -3.43
N ILE A 82 7.87 12.83 -3.54
CA ILE A 82 8.69 13.22 -2.40
C ILE A 82 9.10 14.68 -2.58
N ILE A 83 9.58 15.27 -1.50
CA ILE A 83 10.20 16.59 -1.57
C ILE A 83 11.70 16.37 -1.72
N ASN A 84 12.27 16.82 -2.83
CA ASN A 84 13.68 16.59 -3.09
C ASN A 84 14.55 17.65 -2.41
N LYS A 85 15.87 17.56 -2.64
CA LYS A 85 16.83 18.47 -2.01
C LYS A 85 16.65 19.92 -2.42
N LYS A 86 16.00 20.16 -3.56
CA LYS A 86 15.71 21.52 -4.02
C LYS A 86 14.37 22.03 -3.52
N ASN A 87 13.78 21.30 -2.57
CA ASN A 87 12.50 21.66 -1.97
C ASN A 87 11.36 21.64 -2.99
N LYS A 88 11.46 20.76 -3.96
CA LYS A 88 10.43 20.57 -4.99
C LYS A 88 9.74 19.23 -4.80
N ARG A 89 8.44 19.19 -5.08
CA ARG A 89 7.70 17.93 -5.02
C ARG A 89 7.84 17.23 -6.37
N VAL A 90 8.39 16.03 -6.34
CA VAL A 90 8.66 15.27 -7.58
C VAL A 90 8.36 13.79 -7.37
N ILE A 91 8.12 13.08 -8.47
CA ILE A 91 8.14 11.62 -8.47
C ILE A 91 9.45 11.21 -9.11
N GLU A 92 10.27 10.48 -8.36
CA GLU A 92 11.50 9.91 -8.90
C GLU A 92 11.21 8.49 -9.36
N PRO A 93 11.45 8.16 -10.65
CA PRO A 93 11.23 6.79 -11.10
C PRO A 93 12.06 5.79 -10.32
N GLY A 94 11.56 4.59 -10.19
CA GLY A 94 12.24 3.55 -9.44
C GLY A 94 11.23 2.59 -8.84
N TYR A 95 11.67 1.83 -7.85
CA TYR A 95 10.83 0.83 -7.22
C TYR A 95 10.11 1.36 -5.99
N PHE A 96 8.87 0.95 -5.87
CA PHE A 96 8.06 1.23 -4.69
C PHE A 96 7.49 -0.07 -4.16
N SER A 97 7.50 -0.23 -2.85
CA SER A 97 6.88 -1.38 -2.20
C SER A 97 5.49 -0.98 -1.73
N ILE A 98 4.52 -1.85 -1.97
CA ILE A 98 3.15 -1.65 -1.51
C ILE A 98 2.81 -2.81 -0.59
N THR A 99 2.33 -2.49 0.60
CA THR A 99 1.92 -3.50 1.58
C THR A 99 0.49 -3.22 2.00
N VAL A 100 -0.33 -4.25 1.99
CA VAL A 100 -1.74 -4.13 2.38
C VAL A 100 -2.03 -5.12 3.48
N GLY A 101 -2.69 -4.66 4.53
CA GLY A 101 -3.05 -5.52 5.63
C GLY A 101 -3.77 -4.74 6.70
N GLY A 102 -4.02 -5.42 7.82
CA GLY A 102 -4.70 -4.79 8.94
C GLY A 102 -3.75 -4.12 9.92
N LYS A 103 -2.43 -4.15 9.65
CA LYS A 103 -1.46 -3.54 10.52
C LYS A 103 -0.27 -3.04 9.72
N GLN A 104 0.49 -2.15 10.33
CA GLN A 104 1.67 -1.59 9.71
C GLN A 104 2.73 -2.67 9.46
N PRO A 105 3.32 -2.72 8.26
CA PRO A 105 4.36 -3.70 7.96
C PRO A 105 5.56 -3.51 8.87
N GLY A 106 6.19 -4.62 9.24
CA GLY A 106 7.34 -4.57 10.12
C GLY A 106 7.00 -4.32 11.57
N PHE A 107 5.75 -4.11 11.87
CA PHE A 107 5.31 -3.99 13.25
C PHE A 107 5.36 -5.38 13.87
N SER A 108 6.34 -5.62 14.67
CA SER A 108 6.52 -6.91 15.33
C SER A 108 6.10 -6.80 16.76
N GLY A 109 5.06 -6.12 17.01
CA GLY A 109 4.59 -5.95 18.35
C GLY A 109 4.40 -7.28 19.02
N TYR A 110 4.86 -7.35 20.22
CA TYR A 110 4.52 -8.43 21.09
C TYR A 110 3.05 -8.67 21.10
N LEU A 111 2.38 -7.90 20.32
CA LEU A 111 0.98 -7.81 20.43
C LEU A 111 0.32 -9.09 20.12
N ASP A 112 0.62 -9.73 19.08
CA ASP A 112 -0.14 -10.93 18.80
C ASP A 112 0.26 -11.55 17.47
N PRO A 113 0.84 -12.71 17.52
CA PRO A 113 1.20 -13.39 16.29
C PRO A 113 -0.01 -13.84 15.47
N GLN A 114 -1.20 -13.76 16.05
CA GLN A 114 -2.41 -14.18 15.35
C GLN A 114 -3.04 -13.06 14.55
N PHE A 115 -2.39 -11.94 14.50
CA PHE A 115 -2.90 -10.83 13.73
C PHE A 115 -3.01 -11.18 12.26
N THR A 116 -3.90 -10.46 11.63
CA THR A 116 -4.09 -10.51 10.21
C THR A 116 -2.76 -10.41 9.50
N ASN A 117 -2.51 -11.34 8.60
CA ASN A 117 -1.31 -11.28 7.79
C ASN A 117 -1.39 -10.11 6.81
N VAL A 118 -0.25 -9.74 6.28
CA VAL A 118 -0.18 -8.69 5.28
C VAL A 118 0.29 -9.31 3.98
N VAL A 119 0.00 -8.63 2.87
CA VAL A 119 0.52 -9.01 1.57
C VAL A 119 1.26 -7.82 1.01
N SER A 120 2.30 -8.09 0.26
CA SER A 120 3.09 -7.00 -0.30
C SER A 120 3.44 -7.29 -1.74
N GLY A 121 3.68 -6.24 -2.48
CA GLY A 121 4.08 -6.29 -3.85
C GLY A 121 4.99 -5.13 -4.15
N ARG A 122 5.49 -5.10 -5.37
CA ARG A 122 6.47 -4.11 -5.78
C ARG A 122 6.07 -3.60 -7.15
N ILE A 123 6.17 -2.30 -7.33
CA ILE A 123 5.89 -1.69 -8.62
C ILE A 123 7.09 -0.86 -9.02
N ARG A 124 7.39 -0.86 -10.32
CA ARG A 124 8.45 -0.03 -10.86
C ARG A 124 7.83 1.11 -11.65
N LEU A 125 8.14 2.34 -11.25
CA LEU A 125 7.75 3.52 -12.02
C LEU A 125 8.87 3.83 -13.00
N THR A 126 8.49 3.96 -14.25
CA THR A 126 9.44 4.20 -15.35
C THR A 126 9.24 5.61 -15.89
N GLY A 127 10.11 6.00 -16.83
CA GLY A 127 10.00 7.29 -17.48
C GLY A 127 10.90 8.31 -16.82
N LYS A 128 10.52 9.56 -16.94
CA LYS A 128 11.30 10.68 -16.41
C LYS A 128 10.75 11.14 -15.08
N GLU A 129 11.58 11.84 -14.32
CA GLU A 129 11.13 12.49 -13.10
C GLU A 129 9.97 13.43 -13.43
N VAL A 130 8.94 13.39 -12.58
CA VAL A 130 7.76 14.23 -12.76
C VAL A 130 7.74 15.29 -11.67
N ALA A 131 7.66 16.54 -12.06
CA ALA A 131 7.59 17.64 -11.10
C ALA A 131 6.15 18.12 -10.98
N PHE A 132 5.79 18.51 -9.77
CA PHE A 132 4.48 19.07 -9.49
C PHE A 132 4.59 20.56 -9.25
N ALA A 133 3.59 21.28 -9.73
CA ALA A 133 3.49 22.69 -9.39
C ALA A 133 3.09 22.81 -7.93
N ASN A 134 3.67 23.78 -7.26
CA ASN A 134 3.34 24.05 -5.86
C ASN A 134 2.12 24.91 -5.72
#